data_d407d7c69b675b1e0ae4917d56a70529
#
_entry.id   d407d7c69b675b1e0ae4917d56a70529
#
_cell.length_a   1.000
_cell.length_b   1.000
_cell.length_c   1.000
_cell.angle_alpha   90.00
_cell.angle_beta   90.00
_cell.angle_gamma   90.00
#
_symmetry.space_group_name_H-M   'P 1'
#
loop_
_entity.id
_entity.type
_entity.pdbx_description
1 polymer ?
#
loop_
_entity_poly.entity_id
_entity_poly.type
_entity_poly.pdbx_seq_one_letter_code
_entity_poly.pdbx_strand_id
1 'polypeptide(L)'
;MRLYLSSYRLGDSAGALLALVGNGARAAIVSNALDHIPAAAREAYRAEISDPIADFAALGISAQDLDLQHYFGAPDRLENALRGVDLVWAMGGNSFILRRAMAQSAFDTVITELLAHDAIVYGGFSAGAVVATPSLSGVELMDDPNVIPPGYDPAVVWEGLSLVDYAIVPHFDSPHPESVAARAMANQLAKRKTPFRALRDGEVIVHIGKISDTKELAL
;
A
#
# COMPACT_ATOMS: atom_id res chain seq x y z
N MET A 1 0.71 15.34 -6.46
CA MET A 1 0.57 13.97 -5.89
C MET A 1 1.61 13.06 -6.53
N ARG A 2 2.33 12.27 -5.75
CA ARG A 2 3.36 11.32 -6.20
C ARG A 2 3.07 9.95 -5.59
N LEU A 3 2.95 8.91 -6.46
CA LEU A 3 2.67 7.55 -6.04
C LEU A 3 3.72 6.58 -6.60
N TYR A 4 4.01 5.53 -5.81
CA TYR A 4 4.84 4.40 -6.23
C TYR A 4 4.18 3.10 -5.77
N LEU A 5 3.51 2.40 -6.70
CA LEU A 5 2.68 1.24 -6.40
C LEU A 5 3.29 0.00 -7.04
N SER A 6 3.79 -0.91 -6.22
CA SER A 6 4.50 -2.11 -6.65
C SER A 6 3.64 -3.36 -6.51
N SER A 7 3.88 -4.35 -7.36
CA SER A 7 3.33 -5.69 -7.17
C SER A 7 3.93 -6.38 -5.95
N TYR A 8 5.26 -6.41 -5.86
CA TYR A 8 5.97 -7.11 -4.79
C TYR A 8 7.20 -6.33 -4.32
N ARG A 9 7.31 -6.11 -3.01
CA ARG A 9 8.40 -5.35 -2.37
C ARG A 9 8.63 -4.01 -3.07
N LEU A 10 9.89 -3.61 -3.25
CA LEU A 10 10.25 -2.37 -3.96
C LEU A 10 10.10 -2.48 -5.49
N GLY A 11 9.88 -3.68 -6.03
CA GLY A 11 9.92 -3.90 -7.48
C GLY A 11 11.31 -3.67 -8.08
N ASP A 12 11.39 -3.64 -9.41
CA ASP A 12 12.65 -3.53 -10.13
C ASP A 12 13.06 -2.07 -10.43
N SER A 13 12.28 -1.10 -9.98
CA SER A 13 12.45 0.33 -10.32
C SER A 13 12.77 1.22 -9.11
N ALA A 14 13.59 0.75 -8.17
CA ALA A 14 13.96 1.50 -6.95
C ALA A 14 14.54 2.90 -7.25
N GLY A 15 15.20 3.08 -8.39
CA GLY A 15 15.67 4.39 -8.84
C GLY A 15 14.55 5.39 -9.11
N ALA A 16 13.38 4.92 -9.57
CA ALA A 16 12.20 5.78 -9.74
C ALA A 16 11.63 6.23 -8.39
N LEU A 17 11.64 5.36 -7.37
CA LEU A 17 11.26 5.75 -6.01
C LEU A 17 12.19 6.84 -5.47
N LEU A 18 13.51 6.67 -5.62
CA LEU A 18 14.48 7.70 -5.20
C LEU A 18 14.26 9.03 -5.92
N ALA A 19 13.89 9.00 -7.19
CA ALA A 19 13.56 10.21 -7.94
C ALA A 19 12.30 10.93 -7.40
N LEU A 20 11.35 10.19 -6.82
CA LEU A 20 10.15 10.76 -6.20
C LEU A 20 10.43 11.39 -4.84
N VAL A 21 11.23 10.73 -4.00
CA VAL A 21 11.40 11.13 -2.59
C VAL A 21 12.61 12.03 -2.36
N GLY A 22 13.63 11.94 -3.21
CA GLY A 22 14.90 12.64 -3.05
C GLY A 22 15.88 11.95 -2.09
N ASN A 23 17.10 12.49 -2.01
CA ASN A 23 18.16 11.95 -1.17
C ASN A 23 17.92 12.28 0.31
N GLY A 24 18.21 11.32 1.20
CA GLY A 24 18.08 11.51 2.65
C GLY A 24 16.63 11.55 3.14
N ALA A 25 15.70 11.05 2.35
CA ALA A 25 14.29 11.01 2.68
C ALA A 25 14.00 10.20 3.95
N ARG A 26 12.91 10.55 4.61
CA ARG A 26 12.38 9.82 5.79
C ARG A 26 11.11 9.08 5.39
N ALA A 27 11.07 7.78 5.71
CA ALA A 27 9.93 6.93 5.41
C ALA A 27 9.22 6.43 6.67
N ALA A 28 7.90 6.40 6.65
CA ALA A 28 7.05 5.74 7.63
C ALA A 28 6.51 4.44 7.03
N ILE A 29 6.79 3.31 7.70
CA ILE A 29 6.39 1.98 7.25
C ILE A 29 5.08 1.60 7.94
N VAL A 30 4.02 1.40 7.17
CA VAL A 30 2.70 0.94 7.65
C VAL A 30 2.58 -0.55 7.38
N SER A 31 2.68 -1.38 8.42
CA SER A 31 2.63 -2.85 8.33
C SER A 31 1.31 -3.46 8.81
N ASN A 32 0.27 -2.65 9.02
CA ASN A 32 -1.02 -3.09 9.58
C ASN A 32 -1.77 -4.14 8.74
N ALA A 33 -1.44 -4.31 7.47
CA ALA A 33 -1.93 -5.44 6.67
C ALA A 33 -1.59 -6.82 7.28
N LEU A 34 -0.59 -6.88 8.18
CA LEU A 34 -0.08 -8.09 8.82
C LEU A 34 -0.58 -8.27 10.26
N ASP A 35 -1.50 -7.47 10.76
CA ASP A 35 -1.89 -7.47 12.18
C ASP A 35 -2.64 -8.74 12.63
N HIS A 36 -3.11 -9.55 11.70
CA HIS A 36 -3.65 -10.88 11.97
C HIS A 36 -2.56 -11.93 12.22
N ILE A 37 -1.30 -11.64 11.91
CA ILE A 37 -0.17 -12.54 12.06
C ILE A 37 0.47 -12.30 13.43
N PRO A 38 0.74 -13.35 14.23
CA PRO A 38 1.40 -13.19 15.53
C PRO A 38 2.75 -12.45 15.42
N ALA A 39 3.06 -11.60 16.39
CA ALA A 39 4.25 -10.75 16.37
C ALA A 39 5.55 -11.52 16.11
N ALA A 40 5.74 -12.70 16.75
CA ALA A 40 6.91 -13.53 16.53
C ALA A 40 7.03 -14.04 15.08
N ALA A 41 5.90 -14.33 14.40
CA ALA A 41 5.93 -14.75 13.01
C ALA A 41 6.20 -13.56 12.07
N ARG A 42 5.73 -12.35 12.40
CA ARG A 42 6.08 -11.12 11.66
C ARG A 42 7.56 -10.80 11.76
N GLU A 43 8.14 -10.97 12.95
CA GLU A 43 9.57 -10.75 13.18
C GLU A 43 10.42 -11.78 12.43
N ALA A 44 10.05 -13.05 12.43
CA ALA A 44 10.70 -14.08 11.64
C ALA A 44 10.62 -13.77 10.13
N TYR A 45 9.48 -13.31 9.64
CA TYR A 45 9.33 -12.89 8.25
C TYR A 45 10.27 -11.73 7.90
N ARG A 46 10.38 -10.72 8.77
CA ARG A 46 11.33 -9.60 8.58
C ARG A 46 12.78 -10.09 8.52
N ALA A 47 13.17 -10.97 9.43
CA ALA A 47 14.54 -11.46 9.51
C ALA A 47 14.94 -12.34 8.32
N GLU A 48 14.01 -13.14 7.79
CA GLU A 48 14.31 -14.19 6.80
C GLU A 48 13.94 -13.81 5.36
N ILE A 49 12.91 -12.96 5.18
CA ILE A 49 12.30 -12.74 3.87
C ILE A 49 12.43 -11.30 3.38
N SER A 50 12.01 -10.32 4.18
CA SER A 50 12.06 -8.90 3.78
C SER A 50 11.96 -7.98 4.98
N ASP A 51 13.02 -7.21 5.22
CA ASP A 51 13.03 -6.10 6.16
C ASP A 51 12.96 -4.78 5.38
N PRO A 52 11.80 -4.12 5.33
CA PRO A 52 11.66 -2.86 4.59
C PRO A 52 12.55 -1.75 5.16
N ILE A 53 12.88 -1.77 6.45
CA ILE A 53 13.79 -0.78 7.04
C ILE A 53 15.19 -0.95 6.48
N ALA A 54 15.69 -2.19 6.40
CA ALA A 54 16.98 -2.49 5.80
C ALA A 54 16.99 -2.20 4.29
N ASP A 55 15.92 -2.55 3.57
CA ASP A 55 15.79 -2.27 2.14
C ASP A 55 15.85 -0.75 1.86
N PHE A 56 15.15 0.06 2.65
CA PHE A 56 15.19 1.52 2.52
C PHE A 56 16.54 2.11 2.94
N ALA A 57 17.15 1.58 3.99
CA ALA A 57 18.48 2.03 4.43
C ALA A 57 19.54 1.81 3.33
N ALA A 58 19.46 0.70 2.57
CA ALA A 58 20.31 0.44 1.43
C ALA A 58 20.13 1.47 0.28
N LEU A 59 18.98 2.13 0.23
CA LEU A 59 18.69 3.23 -0.71
C LEU A 59 19.01 4.62 -0.12
N GLY A 60 19.56 4.71 1.09
CA GLY A 60 19.84 5.98 1.76
C GLY A 60 18.59 6.67 2.31
N ILE A 61 17.48 5.94 2.50
CA ILE A 61 16.23 6.42 3.09
C ILE A 61 16.18 5.96 4.54
N SER A 62 15.95 6.90 5.47
CA SER A 62 15.76 6.58 6.89
C SER A 62 14.31 6.16 7.13
N ALA A 63 14.08 4.90 7.49
CA ALA A 63 12.73 4.37 7.68
C ALA A 63 12.45 4.03 9.15
N GLN A 64 11.20 4.21 9.56
CA GLN A 64 10.68 3.80 10.86
C GLN A 64 9.29 3.22 10.76
N ASP A 65 8.93 2.34 11.69
CA ASP A 65 7.57 1.79 11.74
C ASP A 65 6.55 2.86 12.16
N LEU A 66 5.39 2.84 11.53
CA LEU A 66 4.21 3.62 11.88
C LEU A 66 3.03 2.64 12.04
N ASP A 67 2.75 2.26 13.29
CA ASP A 67 1.59 1.43 13.60
C ASP A 67 0.33 2.28 13.74
N LEU A 68 -0.59 2.14 12.78
CA LEU A 68 -1.84 2.90 12.75
C LEU A 68 -2.77 2.60 13.93
N GLN A 69 -2.66 1.45 14.60
CA GLN A 69 -3.46 1.15 15.80
C GLN A 69 -3.24 2.19 16.90
N HIS A 70 -2.04 2.73 17.03
CA HIS A 70 -1.73 3.76 18.02
C HIS A 70 -2.46 5.09 17.78
N TYR A 71 -3.07 5.25 16.62
CA TYR A 71 -3.74 6.48 16.17
C TYR A 71 -5.25 6.29 15.97
N PHE A 72 -5.83 5.15 16.32
CA PHE A 72 -7.27 4.94 16.22
C PHE A 72 -8.04 6.01 17.00
N GLY A 73 -8.92 6.74 16.31
CA GLY A 73 -9.67 7.87 16.86
C GLY A 73 -8.83 9.12 17.22
N ALA A 74 -7.58 9.22 16.75
CA ALA A 74 -6.67 10.32 17.08
C ALA A 74 -5.99 10.93 15.84
N PRO A 75 -6.75 11.48 14.88
CA PRO A 75 -6.22 11.99 13.60
C PRO A 75 -5.13 13.07 13.77
N ASP A 76 -5.29 13.99 14.72
CA ASP A 76 -4.29 15.05 14.97
C ASP A 76 -2.93 14.49 15.40
N ARG A 77 -2.94 13.38 16.14
CA ARG A 77 -1.70 12.68 16.53
C ARG A 77 -1.04 12.03 15.33
N LEU A 78 -1.82 11.45 14.42
CA LEU A 78 -1.31 10.86 13.19
C LEU A 78 -0.73 11.92 12.27
N GLU A 79 -1.43 13.04 12.06
CA GLU A 79 -0.93 14.17 11.28
C GLU A 79 0.41 14.68 11.84
N ASN A 80 0.51 14.82 13.17
CA ASN A 80 1.77 15.22 13.81
C ASN A 80 2.90 14.19 13.60
N ALA A 81 2.58 12.88 13.63
CA ALA A 81 3.56 11.81 13.39
C ALA A 81 4.09 11.81 11.95
N LEU A 82 3.28 12.25 11.00
CA LEU A 82 3.66 12.35 9.58
C LEU A 82 4.38 13.66 9.23
N ARG A 83 4.54 14.60 10.17
CA ARG A 83 5.30 15.85 9.92
C ARG A 83 6.76 15.55 9.59
N GLY A 84 7.17 16.01 8.40
CA GLY A 84 8.52 15.81 7.89
C GLY A 84 8.83 14.37 7.51
N VAL A 85 7.83 13.53 7.30
CA VAL A 85 7.93 12.27 6.58
C VAL A 85 7.79 12.57 5.08
N ASP A 86 8.70 12.02 4.28
CA ASP A 86 8.73 12.25 2.82
C ASP A 86 8.02 11.13 2.07
N LEU A 87 7.96 9.93 2.68
CA LEU A 87 7.35 8.73 2.11
C LEU A 87 6.53 7.98 3.17
N VAL A 88 5.28 7.66 2.88
CA VAL A 88 4.59 6.56 3.55
C VAL A 88 4.70 5.33 2.68
N TRP A 89 5.11 4.20 3.28
CA TRP A 89 5.21 2.92 2.62
C TRP A 89 4.27 1.90 3.26
N ALA A 90 3.20 1.53 2.55
CA ALA A 90 2.25 0.53 3.00
C ALA A 90 2.67 -0.88 2.55
N MET A 91 2.80 -1.79 3.52
CA MET A 91 3.22 -3.17 3.30
C MET A 91 2.12 -4.03 2.68
N GLY A 92 2.54 -5.15 2.09
CA GLY A 92 1.66 -6.24 1.69
C GLY A 92 1.08 -7.01 2.89
N GLY A 93 0.11 -7.88 2.62
CA GLY A 93 -0.66 -8.64 3.58
C GLY A 93 -2.15 -8.57 3.25
N ASN A 94 -3.04 -8.56 4.22
CA ASN A 94 -4.47 -8.49 3.98
C ASN A 94 -4.95 -7.03 3.76
N SER A 95 -5.45 -6.76 2.56
CA SER A 95 -5.90 -5.43 2.14
C SER A 95 -7.08 -4.90 2.98
N PHE A 96 -7.97 -5.77 3.44
CA PHE A 96 -9.12 -5.36 4.25
C PHE A 96 -8.72 -4.97 5.66
N ILE A 97 -7.72 -5.65 6.25
CA ILE A 97 -7.16 -5.25 7.54
C ILE A 97 -6.48 -3.89 7.41
N LEU A 98 -5.67 -3.70 6.38
CA LEU A 98 -5.00 -2.42 6.11
C LEU A 98 -6.03 -1.28 5.94
N ARG A 99 -7.10 -1.50 5.18
CA ARG A 99 -8.15 -0.49 4.99
C ARG A 99 -8.90 -0.15 6.29
N ARG A 100 -9.16 -1.14 7.15
CA ARG A 100 -9.73 -0.88 8.48
C ARG A 100 -8.80 -0.01 9.32
N ALA A 101 -7.49 -0.35 9.35
CA ALA A 101 -6.50 0.45 10.07
C ALA A 101 -6.48 1.91 9.59
N MET A 102 -6.48 2.11 8.27
CA MET A 102 -6.50 3.43 7.65
C MET A 102 -7.77 4.21 8.00
N ALA A 103 -8.94 3.58 7.95
CA ALA A 103 -10.21 4.22 8.29
C ALA A 103 -10.28 4.59 9.78
N GLN A 104 -9.92 3.66 10.68
CA GLN A 104 -10.01 3.89 12.13
C GLN A 104 -9.01 4.93 12.65
N SER A 105 -7.87 5.08 11.99
CA SER A 105 -6.86 6.10 12.31
C SER A 105 -7.09 7.43 11.60
N ALA A 106 -8.08 7.52 10.70
CA ALA A 106 -8.28 8.62 9.75
C ALA A 106 -7.06 8.86 8.81
N PHE A 107 -6.23 7.83 8.63
CA PHE A 107 -5.08 7.90 7.72
C PHE A 107 -5.51 8.25 6.30
N ASP A 108 -6.64 7.72 5.83
CA ASP A 108 -7.21 8.01 4.51
C ASP A 108 -7.44 9.52 4.30
N THR A 109 -7.97 10.23 5.27
CA THR A 109 -8.15 11.68 5.22
C THR A 109 -6.80 12.40 5.24
N VAL A 110 -5.95 12.07 6.21
CA VAL A 110 -4.65 12.74 6.40
C VAL A 110 -3.74 12.56 5.18
N ILE A 111 -3.62 11.33 4.67
CA ILE A 111 -2.73 11.06 3.52
C ILE A 111 -3.24 11.73 2.24
N THR A 112 -4.56 11.77 2.03
CA THR A 112 -5.15 12.41 0.85
C THR A 112 -4.89 13.92 0.85
N GLU A 113 -5.00 14.58 2.00
CA GLU A 113 -4.67 16.00 2.13
C GLU A 113 -3.19 16.28 1.88
N LEU A 114 -2.28 15.48 2.46
CA LEU A 114 -0.85 15.63 2.25
C LEU A 114 -0.46 15.41 0.77
N LEU A 115 -1.06 14.42 0.12
CA LEU A 115 -0.86 14.15 -1.31
C LEU A 115 -1.40 15.26 -2.20
N ALA A 116 -2.55 15.86 -1.85
CA ALA A 116 -3.13 16.97 -2.61
C ALA A 116 -2.21 18.20 -2.62
N HIS A 117 -1.44 18.41 -1.54
CA HIS A 117 -0.46 19.49 -1.42
C HIS A 117 0.95 19.08 -1.89
N ASP A 118 1.12 17.88 -2.45
CA ASP A 118 2.42 17.30 -2.84
C ASP A 118 3.47 17.26 -1.70
N ALA A 119 2.98 17.21 -0.46
CA ALA A 119 3.81 17.25 0.74
C ALA A 119 4.47 15.91 1.06
N ILE A 120 3.97 14.81 0.48
CA ILE A 120 4.42 13.44 0.76
C ILE A 120 4.32 12.58 -0.49
N VAL A 121 5.07 11.47 -0.53
CA VAL A 121 4.89 10.37 -1.49
C VAL A 121 4.12 9.25 -0.81
N TYR A 122 3.13 8.68 -1.48
CA TYR A 122 2.55 7.40 -1.07
C TYR A 122 3.14 6.27 -1.90
N GLY A 123 3.72 5.30 -1.23
CA GLY A 123 4.19 4.06 -1.81
C GLY A 123 3.61 2.84 -1.11
N GLY A 124 3.63 1.71 -1.80
CA GLY A 124 3.22 0.46 -1.19
C GLY A 124 3.26 -0.69 -2.18
N PHE A 125 3.21 -1.92 -1.66
CA PHE A 125 3.18 -3.11 -2.50
C PHE A 125 2.06 -4.07 -2.10
N SER A 126 1.62 -4.91 -3.05
CA SER A 126 0.53 -5.86 -2.85
C SER A 126 -0.67 -5.17 -2.19
N ALA A 127 -1.08 -5.53 -0.97
CA ALA A 127 -2.16 -4.85 -0.25
C ALA A 127 -1.99 -3.32 -0.20
N GLY A 128 -0.75 -2.81 0.02
CA GLY A 128 -0.45 -1.38 0.03
C GLY A 128 -0.68 -0.69 -1.31
N ALA A 129 -0.51 -1.39 -2.42
CA ALA A 129 -0.86 -0.90 -3.76
C ALA A 129 -2.37 -1.04 -4.02
N VAL A 130 -2.97 -2.15 -3.61
CA VAL A 130 -4.41 -2.44 -3.79
C VAL A 130 -5.29 -1.41 -3.11
N VAL A 131 -4.98 -0.97 -1.89
CA VAL A 131 -5.80 0.03 -1.18
C VAL A 131 -5.79 1.42 -1.83
N ALA A 132 -4.86 1.70 -2.75
CA ALA A 132 -4.83 2.96 -3.51
C ALA A 132 -5.98 3.07 -4.55
N THR A 133 -6.66 1.97 -4.85
CA THR A 133 -7.76 1.86 -5.83
C THR A 133 -9.06 2.47 -5.33
N PRO A 134 -10.10 2.66 -6.19
CA PRO A 134 -11.39 3.19 -5.74
C PRO A 134 -12.19 2.20 -4.89
N SER A 135 -12.01 0.91 -5.12
CA SER A 135 -12.80 -0.14 -4.46
C SER A 135 -12.00 -1.43 -4.31
N LEU A 136 -12.21 -2.11 -3.19
CA LEU A 136 -11.67 -3.45 -2.91
C LEU A 136 -12.57 -4.58 -3.46
N SER A 137 -13.61 -4.26 -4.24
CA SER A 137 -14.46 -5.28 -4.86
C SER A 137 -13.68 -6.14 -5.86
N GLY A 138 -13.62 -7.43 -5.60
CA GLY A 138 -12.79 -8.41 -6.32
C GLY A 138 -11.58 -8.88 -5.53
N VAL A 139 -11.11 -8.06 -4.58
CA VAL A 139 -9.97 -8.39 -3.71
C VAL A 139 -10.29 -9.54 -2.75
N GLU A 140 -11.58 -9.77 -2.46
CA GLU A 140 -12.05 -10.90 -1.66
C GLU A 140 -11.68 -12.29 -2.24
N LEU A 141 -11.20 -12.33 -3.46
CA LEU A 141 -10.65 -13.56 -4.07
C LEU A 141 -9.19 -13.82 -3.67
N MET A 142 -8.50 -12.79 -3.18
CA MET A 142 -7.11 -12.85 -2.74
C MET A 142 -7.01 -12.79 -1.21
N ASP A 143 -7.75 -11.87 -0.59
CA ASP A 143 -7.73 -11.59 0.83
C ASP A 143 -9.10 -11.86 1.48
N ASP A 144 -9.11 -12.51 2.65
CA ASP A 144 -10.35 -12.73 3.38
C ASP A 144 -10.81 -11.44 4.10
N PRO A 145 -11.96 -10.86 3.74
CA PRO A 145 -12.49 -9.66 4.37
C PRO A 145 -12.99 -9.88 5.81
N ASN A 146 -13.16 -11.13 6.25
CA ASN A 146 -13.70 -11.47 7.56
C ASN A 146 -12.60 -11.64 8.63
N VAL A 147 -11.34 -11.52 8.26
CA VAL A 147 -10.24 -11.54 9.23
C VAL A 147 -10.20 -10.22 9.98
N ILE A 148 -10.41 -10.29 11.31
CA ILE A 148 -10.53 -9.12 12.19
C ILE A 148 -9.52 -9.28 13.33
N PRO A 149 -8.39 -8.53 13.29
CA PRO A 149 -7.45 -8.51 14.42
C PRO A 149 -8.06 -7.85 15.67
N PRO A 150 -7.53 -8.13 16.86
CA PRO A 150 -7.98 -7.46 18.09
C PRO A 150 -7.90 -5.92 17.99
N GLY A 151 -8.95 -5.24 18.42
CA GLY A 151 -9.07 -3.77 18.42
C GLY A 151 -9.56 -3.17 17.10
N TYR A 152 -9.82 -3.98 16.09
CA TYR A 152 -10.36 -3.52 14.82
C TYR A 152 -11.89 -3.53 14.79
N ASP A 153 -12.47 -2.56 14.07
CA ASP A 153 -13.91 -2.56 13.74
C ASP A 153 -14.22 -3.76 12.84
N PRO A 154 -15.27 -4.55 13.13
CA PRO A 154 -15.66 -5.67 12.30
C PRO A 154 -16.22 -5.29 10.93
N ALA A 155 -16.69 -4.05 10.74
CA ALA A 155 -17.23 -3.60 9.47
C ALA A 155 -16.18 -3.70 8.35
N VAL A 156 -16.57 -4.24 7.21
CA VAL A 156 -15.69 -4.29 6.02
C VAL A 156 -15.71 -2.93 5.34
N VAL A 157 -14.52 -2.37 5.13
CA VAL A 157 -14.35 -1.14 4.34
C VAL A 157 -14.05 -1.55 2.90
N TRP A 158 -15.03 -1.37 2.02
CA TRP A 158 -14.92 -1.71 0.59
C TRP A 158 -14.33 -0.59 -0.26
N GLU A 159 -14.44 0.63 0.21
CA GLU A 159 -13.88 1.81 -0.46
C GLU A 159 -12.37 1.84 -0.28
N GLY A 160 -11.64 1.99 -1.38
CA GLY A 160 -10.21 2.25 -1.35
C GLY A 160 -9.90 3.73 -1.08
N LEU A 161 -8.64 4.11 -1.24
CA LEU A 161 -8.19 5.50 -1.07
C LEU A 161 -8.49 6.36 -2.32
N SER A 162 -8.89 5.77 -3.43
CA SER A 162 -9.17 6.46 -4.71
C SER A 162 -8.01 7.35 -5.19
N LEU A 163 -6.77 6.91 -5.00
CA LEU A 163 -5.57 7.60 -5.48
C LEU A 163 -5.33 7.34 -6.98
N VAL A 164 -5.92 6.27 -7.52
CA VAL A 164 -5.99 5.94 -8.94
C VAL A 164 -7.44 5.63 -9.31
N ASP A 165 -7.80 5.63 -10.59
CA ASP A 165 -9.17 5.44 -11.10
C ASP A 165 -9.45 4.02 -11.64
N TYR A 166 -8.56 3.06 -11.35
CA TYR A 166 -8.64 1.66 -11.75
C TYR A 166 -8.29 0.73 -10.59
N ALA A 167 -8.67 -0.55 -10.68
CA ALA A 167 -8.24 -1.58 -9.76
C ALA A 167 -6.80 -2.02 -10.05
N ILE A 168 -6.05 -2.43 -9.02
CA ILE A 168 -4.71 -3.01 -9.16
C ILE A 168 -4.77 -4.49 -8.79
N VAL A 169 -4.21 -5.34 -9.64
CA VAL A 169 -4.11 -6.79 -9.43
C VAL A 169 -2.63 -7.14 -9.32
N PRO A 170 -2.08 -7.25 -8.11
CA PRO A 170 -0.69 -7.65 -7.90
C PRO A 170 -0.48 -9.14 -8.16
N HIS A 171 0.76 -9.58 -8.27
CA HIS A 171 1.18 -10.98 -8.42
C HIS A 171 0.64 -11.69 -9.67
N PHE A 172 0.14 -10.92 -10.65
CA PHE A 172 -0.40 -11.49 -11.87
C PHE A 172 0.68 -12.17 -12.69
N ASP A 173 0.44 -13.44 -13.09
CA ASP A 173 1.39 -14.25 -13.87
C ASP A 173 2.83 -14.28 -13.29
N SER A 174 2.94 -14.29 -11.98
CA SER A 174 4.20 -14.30 -11.23
C SER A 174 4.47 -15.65 -10.55
N PRO A 175 5.72 -15.97 -10.21
CA PRO A 175 6.06 -17.13 -9.38
C PRO A 175 5.71 -16.86 -7.91
N HIS A 176 4.46 -16.52 -7.64
CA HIS A 176 3.92 -16.14 -6.34
C HIS A 176 2.74 -17.04 -5.96
N PRO A 177 2.58 -17.46 -4.69
CA PRO A 177 1.46 -18.29 -4.26
C PRO A 177 0.09 -17.72 -4.62
N GLU A 178 -0.07 -16.41 -4.61
CA GLU A 178 -1.33 -15.71 -4.92
C GLU A 178 -1.60 -15.53 -6.41
N SER A 179 -0.70 -15.94 -7.32
CA SER A 179 -0.85 -15.72 -8.76
C SER A 179 -2.13 -16.32 -9.35
N VAL A 180 -2.60 -17.44 -8.80
CA VAL A 180 -3.87 -18.08 -9.22
C VAL A 180 -5.06 -17.20 -8.82
N ALA A 181 -5.07 -16.67 -7.60
CA ALA A 181 -6.11 -15.79 -7.09
C ALA A 181 -6.11 -14.44 -7.83
N ALA A 182 -4.92 -13.89 -8.10
CA ALA A 182 -4.75 -12.68 -8.90
C ALA A 182 -5.35 -12.82 -10.30
N ARG A 183 -5.13 -13.96 -10.96
CA ARG A 183 -5.76 -14.25 -12.26
C ARG A 183 -7.29 -14.36 -12.17
N ALA A 184 -7.80 -14.96 -11.09
CA ALA A 184 -9.25 -15.03 -10.85
C ALA A 184 -9.84 -13.63 -10.65
N MET A 185 -9.18 -12.76 -9.88
CA MET A 185 -9.57 -11.37 -9.69
C MET A 185 -9.58 -10.60 -11.03
N ALA A 186 -8.51 -10.68 -11.81
CA ALA A 186 -8.43 -10.03 -13.12
C ALA A 186 -9.58 -10.46 -14.05
N ASN A 187 -9.88 -11.77 -14.10
CA ASN A 187 -10.98 -12.30 -14.89
C ASN A 187 -12.36 -11.78 -14.41
N GLN A 188 -12.55 -11.64 -13.10
CA GLN A 188 -13.78 -11.08 -12.54
C GLN A 188 -13.93 -9.60 -12.88
N LEU A 189 -12.88 -8.81 -12.76
CA LEU A 189 -12.87 -7.38 -13.13
C LEU A 189 -13.16 -7.20 -14.62
N ALA A 190 -12.54 -8.02 -15.47
CA ALA A 190 -12.78 -8.00 -16.92
C ALA A 190 -14.26 -8.29 -17.26
N LYS A 191 -14.86 -9.31 -16.63
CA LYS A 191 -16.30 -9.64 -16.80
C LYS A 191 -17.21 -8.49 -16.36
N ARG A 192 -16.83 -7.76 -15.30
CA ARG A 192 -17.57 -6.59 -14.79
C ARG A 192 -17.29 -5.31 -15.58
N LYS A 193 -16.34 -5.35 -16.53
CA LYS A 193 -15.84 -4.19 -17.27
C LYS A 193 -15.29 -3.09 -16.34
N THR A 194 -14.76 -3.49 -15.21
CA THR A 194 -14.06 -2.59 -14.29
C THR A 194 -12.64 -2.36 -14.82
N PRO A 195 -12.20 -1.11 -15.01
CA PRO A 195 -10.82 -0.83 -15.39
C PRO A 195 -9.84 -1.39 -14.35
N PHE A 196 -8.79 -2.04 -14.80
CA PHE A 196 -7.76 -2.57 -13.90
C PHE A 196 -6.38 -2.62 -14.57
N ARG A 197 -5.35 -2.66 -13.74
CA ARG A 197 -3.98 -2.95 -14.12
C ARG A 197 -3.49 -4.19 -13.38
N ALA A 198 -3.07 -5.18 -14.14
CA ALA A 198 -2.42 -6.36 -13.60
C ALA A 198 -0.90 -6.12 -13.60
N LEU A 199 -0.26 -6.42 -12.49
CA LEU A 199 1.18 -6.25 -12.30
C LEU A 199 1.83 -7.60 -12.01
N ARG A 200 2.89 -7.91 -12.73
CA ARG A 200 3.82 -8.98 -12.37
C ARG A 200 4.73 -8.53 -11.24
N ASP A 201 5.26 -9.50 -10.50
CA ASP A 201 6.30 -9.19 -9.50
C ASP A 201 7.52 -8.56 -10.18
N GLY A 202 7.99 -7.48 -9.60
CA GLY A 202 8.99 -6.59 -10.22
C GLY A 202 8.38 -5.33 -10.84
N GLU A 203 7.16 -5.41 -11.39
CA GLU A 203 6.50 -4.26 -12.04
C GLU A 203 5.96 -3.25 -11.01
N VAL A 204 6.03 -1.98 -11.40
CA VAL A 204 5.57 -0.84 -10.60
C VAL A 204 4.76 0.15 -11.44
N ILE A 205 3.84 0.84 -10.77
CA ILE A 205 3.16 2.03 -11.29
C ILE A 205 3.78 3.24 -10.62
N VAL A 206 4.32 4.16 -11.40
CA VAL A 206 4.78 5.47 -10.92
C VAL A 206 3.82 6.52 -11.45
N HIS A 207 3.23 7.30 -10.54
CA HIS A 207 2.32 8.38 -10.90
C HIS A 207 2.82 9.71 -10.36
N ILE A 208 2.86 10.73 -11.23
CA ILE A 208 3.21 12.11 -10.90
C ILE A 208 2.16 13.02 -11.52
N GLY A 209 1.47 13.81 -10.71
CA GLY A 209 0.45 14.75 -11.18
C GLY A 209 -0.85 14.67 -10.41
N LYS A 210 -1.91 15.25 -10.95
CA LYS A 210 -3.28 15.14 -10.40
C LYS A 210 -3.92 13.87 -10.91
N ILE A 211 -4.92 13.35 -10.19
CA ILE A 211 -5.71 12.16 -10.61
C ILE A 211 -6.29 12.35 -12.03
N SER A 212 -6.59 13.60 -12.44
CA SER A 212 -7.12 13.96 -13.76
C SER A 212 -6.07 14.08 -14.88
N ASP A 213 -4.79 14.09 -14.56
CA ASP A 213 -3.70 14.34 -15.52
C ASP A 213 -2.80 13.11 -15.64
N THR A 214 -3.36 12.00 -16.13
CA THR A 214 -2.66 10.72 -16.24
C THR A 214 -1.48 10.80 -17.23
N LYS A 215 -0.32 11.23 -16.75
CA LYS A 215 0.98 10.86 -17.32
C LYS A 215 1.57 9.73 -16.47
N GLU A 216 1.19 8.50 -16.79
CA GLU A 216 1.78 7.32 -16.19
C GLU A 216 2.98 6.85 -17.00
N LEU A 217 4.09 6.64 -16.31
CA LEU A 217 5.21 5.86 -16.79
C LEU A 217 4.98 4.41 -16.33
N ALA A 218 4.62 3.52 -17.27
CA ALA A 218 4.74 2.09 -17.04
C ALA A 218 6.25 1.74 -17.15
N LEU A 219 6.85 1.29 -16.07
CA LEU A 219 8.24 0.83 -15.98
C LEU A 219 8.29 -0.64 -15.63
#